data_d144c51d4489c18fa03540b644aaf20d
#
_entry.id   d144c51d4489c18fa03540b644aaf20d
#
_cell.length_a   1.000
_cell.length_b   1.000
_cell.length_c   1.000
_cell.angle_alpha   90.00
_cell.angle_beta   90.00
_cell.angle_gamma   90.00
#
_symmetry.space_group_name_H-M   'P 1'
#
loop_
_entity.id
_entity.type
_entity.pdbx_description
1 polymer ?
#
loop_
_entity_poly.entity_id
_entity_poly.type
_entity_poly.pdbx_seq_one_letter_code
_entity_poly.pdbx_strand_id
1 'polypeptide(L)'
;MPISKSAYRRYKIIDLLIRNTSKPYPSIEDIQDACLDKLDFFPSENTIEKDIKNMKLPEPDGFDAPIKYCRKNMGYYYTNPNFSINNTGLTDLDIDSIKQSVELLQSIGGARVSIKFKQAIDKILTTFQEDFPESNVNRKLIQTDYVNGSRGFKNFDVLFSACKDKNPISFVHYSFQKREYKAVIVHPIILKEFDNRWYLIGFSEYHNSLRTFGFDRIYEPIPVKIKYKATDAKLIEAYCNDIYGVYPYDNQPKQKVVFRTTPLITNYFESYPIHESQQAKKYEYGHSEFTIEVIPSVELVRELRSYGRELRVLYPEWLSKEVKYN
;
A
#
# COMPACT_ATOMS: atom_id res chain seq x y z
N MET A 1 29.39 -4.83 30.30
CA MET A 1 28.74 -6.14 30.65
C MET A 1 27.49 -6.30 29.82
N PRO A 2 27.21 -7.47 29.26
CA PRO A 2 25.97 -7.66 28.53
C PRO A 2 24.77 -7.38 29.44
N ILE A 3 23.86 -6.53 28.99
CA ILE A 3 22.63 -6.18 29.73
C ILE A 3 21.77 -7.44 29.82
N SER A 4 21.39 -7.83 31.06
CA SER A 4 20.53 -9.01 31.23
C SER A 4 19.14 -8.73 30.67
N LYS A 5 18.49 -9.76 30.09
CA LYS A 5 17.15 -9.66 29.51
C LYS A 5 16.11 -9.08 30.48
N SER A 6 16.22 -9.38 31.77
CA SER A 6 15.34 -8.83 32.82
C SER A 6 15.61 -7.35 33.10
N ALA A 7 16.89 -6.91 33.10
CA ALA A 7 17.22 -5.49 33.27
C ALA A 7 16.72 -4.66 32.11
N TYR A 8 16.89 -5.15 30.88
CA TYR A 8 16.41 -4.44 29.68
C TYR A 8 14.90 -4.21 29.69
N ARG A 9 14.10 -5.18 30.17
CA ARG A 9 12.65 -5.00 30.34
C ARG A 9 12.31 -3.87 31.32
N ARG A 10 13.05 -3.76 32.43
CA ARG A 10 12.86 -2.65 33.37
C ARG A 10 13.29 -1.32 32.81
N TYR A 11 14.37 -1.26 32.02
CA TYR A 11 14.79 -0.03 31.33
C TYR A 11 13.70 0.49 30.39
N LYS A 12 13.00 -0.39 29.66
CA LYS A 12 11.85 0.00 28.84
C LYS A 12 10.71 0.61 29.68
N ILE A 13 10.42 0.05 30.85
CA ILE A 13 9.38 0.60 31.74
C ILE A 13 9.80 1.98 32.25
N ILE A 14 11.05 2.14 32.68
CA ILE A 14 11.58 3.43 33.12
C ILE A 14 11.50 4.49 32.01
N ASP A 15 11.92 4.15 30.80
CA ASP A 15 11.85 5.02 29.63
C ASP A 15 10.41 5.46 29.34
N LEU A 16 9.49 4.50 29.32
CA LEU A 16 8.07 4.76 29.06
C LEU A 16 7.46 5.70 30.11
N LEU A 17 7.77 5.52 31.38
CA LEU A 17 7.25 6.37 32.45
C LEU A 17 7.83 7.77 32.39
N ILE A 18 9.13 7.93 32.13
CA ILE A 18 9.78 9.24 32.04
C ILE A 18 9.25 10.05 30.84
N ARG A 19 8.89 9.37 29.76
CA ARG A 19 8.32 9.98 28.54
C ARG A 19 6.83 10.29 28.64
N ASN A 20 6.16 9.82 29.67
CA ASN A 20 4.72 10.04 29.83
C ASN A 20 4.40 11.51 30.14
N THR A 21 3.86 12.23 29.16
CA THR A 21 3.48 13.64 29.30
C THR A 21 2.27 13.86 30.18
N SER A 22 1.40 12.84 30.35
CA SER A 22 0.19 12.92 31.19
C SER A 22 0.52 12.78 32.70
N LYS A 23 1.61 12.07 33.03
CA LYS A 23 2.11 11.92 34.40
C LYS A 23 3.64 12.14 34.40
N PRO A 24 4.10 13.38 34.27
CA PRO A 24 5.53 13.70 34.22
C PRO A 24 6.19 13.49 35.60
N TYR A 25 7.51 13.27 35.60
CA TYR A 25 8.32 13.08 36.79
C TYR A 25 7.94 11.83 37.61
N PRO A 26 8.02 10.61 37.06
CA PRO A 26 7.75 9.39 37.82
C PRO A 26 8.73 9.26 39.00
N SER A 27 8.19 8.90 40.17
CA SER A 27 8.98 8.54 41.38
C SER A 27 9.54 7.13 41.28
N ILE A 28 10.38 6.73 42.24
CA ILE A 28 10.81 5.35 42.37
C ILE A 28 9.63 4.40 42.59
N GLU A 29 8.66 4.82 43.44
CA GLU A 29 7.44 4.05 43.73
C GLU A 29 6.61 3.83 42.44
N ASP A 30 6.41 4.88 41.63
CA ASP A 30 5.72 4.74 40.35
C ASP A 30 6.38 3.71 39.41
N ILE A 31 7.74 3.67 39.43
CA ILE A 31 8.51 2.73 38.63
C ILE A 31 8.38 1.31 39.17
N GLN A 32 8.40 1.15 40.50
CA GLN A 32 8.21 -0.14 41.17
C GLN A 32 6.84 -0.74 40.90
N ASP A 33 5.78 0.08 41.04
CA ASP A 33 4.40 -0.31 40.77
C ASP A 33 4.22 -0.72 39.29
N ALA A 34 4.76 0.05 38.36
CA ALA A 34 4.71 -0.30 36.96
C ALA A 34 5.49 -1.58 36.60
N CYS A 35 6.58 -1.85 37.33
CA CYS A 35 7.30 -3.13 37.19
C CYS A 35 6.49 -4.29 37.73
N LEU A 36 5.79 -4.12 38.85
CA LEU A 36 4.89 -5.14 39.40
C LEU A 36 3.77 -5.44 38.39
N ASP A 37 3.10 -4.41 37.88
CA ASP A 37 1.97 -4.57 36.95
C ASP A 37 2.37 -5.25 35.63
N LYS A 38 3.55 -4.89 35.08
CA LYS A 38 3.95 -5.34 33.74
C LYS A 38 4.85 -6.57 33.74
N LEU A 39 5.61 -6.82 34.81
CA LEU A 39 6.59 -7.91 34.87
C LEU A 39 6.32 -8.92 35.97
N ASP A 40 5.25 -8.71 36.75
CA ASP A 40 4.96 -9.52 37.96
C ASP A 40 6.18 -9.59 38.92
N PHE A 41 6.89 -8.47 39.01
CA PHE A 41 8.13 -8.37 39.81
C PHE A 41 8.24 -6.97 40.41
N PHE A 42 8.40 -6.91 41.76
CA PHE A 42 8.60 -5.67 42.51
C PHE A 42 10.10 -5.45 42.79
N PRO A 43 10.81 -4.59 42.07
CA PRO A 43 12.23 -4.33 42.28
C PRO A 43 12.48 -3.49 43.53
N SER A 44 13.61 -3.68 44.23
CA SER A 44 14.02 -2.78 45.32
C SER A 44 14.43 -1.42 44.78
N GLU A 45 14.35 -0.35 45.60
CA GLU A 45 14.81 1.01 45.26
C GLU A 45 16.24 0.99 44.71
N ASN A 46 17.15 0.27 45.39
CA ASN A 46 18.55 0.13 44.95
C ASN A 46 18.64 -0.49 43.55
N THR A 47 17.71 -1.36 43.19
CA THR A 47 17.67 -1.95 41.82
C THR A 47 17.31 -0.91 40.80
N ILE A 48 16.28 -0.07 41.06
CA ILE A 48 15.86 0.99 40.17
C ILE A 48 16.94 2.07 40.03
N GLU A 49 17.57 2.48 41.14
CA GLU A 49 18.67 3.45 41.09
C GLU A 49 19.86 2.94 40.27
N LYS A 50 20.19 1.65 40.43
CA LYS A 50 21.22 0.98 39.62
C LYS A 50 20.84 0.92 38.15
N ASP A 51 19.60 0.60 37.86
CA ASP A 51 19.07 0.57 36.48
C ASP A 51 19.16 1.96 35.83
N ILE A 52 18.72 3.02 36.53
CA ILE A 52 18.84 4.39 36.04
C ILE A 52 20.31 4.83 35.84
N LYS A 53 21.21 4.39 36.74
CA LYS A 53 22.64 4.63 36.62
C LYS A 53 23.20 3.94 35.36
N ASN A 54 22.82 2.69 35.14
CA ASN A 54 23.25 1.94 33.96
C ASN A 54 22.72 2.55 32.66
N MET A 55 21.47 3.03 32.64
CA MET A 55 20.89 3.70 31.47
C MET A 55 21.67 4.97 31.08
N LYS A 56 22.31 5.66 32.04
CA LYS A 56 23.16 6.85 31.81
C LYS A 56 24.55 6.53 31.28
N LEU A 57 24.99 5.28 31.33
CA LEU A 57 26.28 4.91 30.78
C LEU A 57 26.30 5.10 29.27
N PRO A 58 27.46 5.45 28.69
CA PRO A 58 27.60 5.53 27.24
C PRO A 58 27.48 4.14 26.58
N GLU A 59 27.10 4.12 25.31
CA GLU A 59 27.13 2.89 24.52
C GLU A 59 28.56 2.32 24.42
N PRO A 60 28.72 1.00 24.43
CA PRO A 60 27.70 -0.07 24.39
C PRO A 60 27.23 -0.56 25.78
N ASP A 61 27.70 0.01 26.88
CA ASP A 61 27.38 -0.44 28.25
C ASP A 61 26.04 0.11 28.77
N GLY A 62 25.53 1.19 28.20
CA GLY A 62 24.27 1.84 28.52
C GLY A 62 23.62 2.46 27.28
N PHE A 63 22.86 3.54 27.47
CA PHE A 63 22.08 4.21 26.43
C PHE A 63 22.41 5.71 26.34
N ASP A 64 23.41 6.21 27.06
CA ASP A 64 23.71 7.63 27.21
C ASP A 64 22.45 8.47 27.58
N ALA A 65 21.56 7.86 28.40
CA ALA A 65 20.26 8.42 28.71
C ALA A 65 20.39 9.72 29.53
N PRO A 66 19.84 10.87 29.05
CA PRO A 66 19.97 12.17 29.71
C PRO A 66 18.98 12.31 30.87
N ILE A 67 18.95 11.36 31.82
CA ILE A 67 18.04 11.31 32.96
C ILE A 67 18.55 12.22 34.07
N LYS A 68 17.66 13.10 34.57
CA LYS A 68 17.90 13.90 35.79
C LYS A 68 16.76 13.71 36.79
N TYR A 69 17.09 13.98 38.09
CA TYR A 69 16.11 13.98 39.16
C TYR A 69 15.66 15.40 39.47
N CYS A 70 14.35 15.64 39.49
CA CYS A 70 13.74 16.91 39.87
C CYS A 70 13.35 16.91 41.35
N ARG A 71 14.08 17.64 42.21
CA ARG A 71 13.79 17.72 43.66
C ARG A 71 12.42 18.32 43.95
N LYS A 72 11.96 19.26 43.11
CA LYS A 72 10.66 19.93 43.30
C LYS A 72 9.50 18.99 43.09
N ASN A 73 9.60 18.12 42.06
CA ASN A 73 8.55 17.18 41.69
C ASN A 73 8.82 15.75 42.17
N MET A 74 9.93 15.54 42.92
CA MET A 74 10.36 14.27 43.48
C MET A 74 10.38 13.08 42.49
N GLY A 75 10.79 13.35 41.25
CA GLY A 75 10.79 12.34 40.20
C GLY A 75 11.83 12.55 39.11
N TYR A 76 11.95 11.57 38.23
CA TYR A 76 12.93 11.55 37.15
C TYR A 76 12.37 12.15 35.86
N TYR A 77 13.24 12.72 35.03
CA TYR A 77 12.88 13.28 33.72
C TYR A 77 14.06 13.24 32.75
N TYR A 78 13.79 13.23 31.46
CA TYR A 78 14.80 13.46 30.43
C TYR A 78 15.06 14.94 30.22
N THR A 79 16.33 15.33 30.12
CA THR A 79 16.69 16.72 29.74
C THR A 79 16.48 16.97 28.24
N ASN A 80 16.42 15.91 27.43
CA ASN A 80 16.01 15.93 26.06
C ASN A 80 14.63 15.23 25.96
N PRO A 81 13.52 15.95 25.73
CA PRO A 81 12.18 15.37 25.69
C PRO A 81 11.98 14.34 24.57
N ASN A 82 12.80 14.37 23.53
CA ASN A 82 12.73 13.45 22.39
C ASN A 82 13.61 12.20 22.57
N PHE A 83 14.25 12.04 23.71
CA PHE A 83 15.10 10.90 23.97
C PHE A 83 14.26 9.64 24.28
N SER A 84 14.67 8.51 23.74
CA SER A 84 14.21 7.17 24.12
C SER A 84 15.35 6.17 24.04
N ILE A 85 15.37 5.18 24.93
CA ILE A 85 16.31 4.05 24.82
C ILE A 85 15.98 3.13 23.62
N ASN A 86 14.76 3.16 23.14
CA ASN A 86 14.40 2.53 21.88
C ASN A 86 14.84 3.48 20.76
N ASN A 87 16.08 3.35 20.32
CA ASN A 87 16.75 4.26 19.37
C ASN A 87 16.20 4.14 17.94
N THR A 88 14.86 4.09 17.80
CA THR A 88 14.20 4.07 16.48
C THR A 88 14.06 5.47 15.87
N GLY A 89 14.38 6.54 16.64
CA GLY A 89 14.17 7.92 16.20
C GLY A 89 12.69 8.28 15.92
N LEU A 90 11.77 7.38 16.26
CA LEU A 90 10.33 7.57 16.05
C LEU A 90 9.69 8.19 17.29
N THR A 91 8.90 9.22 17.09
CA THR A 91 8.03 9.80 18.12
C THR A 91 6.75 8.96 18.29
N ASP A 92 6.00 9.18 19.38
CA ASP A 92 4.71 8.51 19.57
C ASP A 92 3.72 8.84 18.43
N LEU A 93 3.78 10.05 17.86
CA LEU A 93 3.00 10.45 16.69
C LEU A 93 3.40 9.66 15.44
N ASP A 94 4.70 9.38 15.27
CA ASP A 94 5.17 8.56 14.15
C ASP A 94 4.68 7.11 14.29
N ILE A 95 4.71 6.57 15.51
CA ILE A 95 4.20 5.23 15.81
C ILE A 95 2.70 5.13 15.53
N ASP A 96 1.91 6.11 15.96
CA ASP A 96 0.47 6.14 15.67
C ASP A 96 0.19 6.29 14.18
N SER A 97 0.96 7.12 13.48
CA SER A 97 0.87 7.27 12.02
C SER A 97 1.21 5.96 11.30
N ILE A 98 2.22 5.23 11.78
CA ILE A 98 2.57 3.91 11.24
C ILE A 98 1.43 2.91 11.47
N LYS A 99 0.84 2.86 12.69
CA LYS A 99 -0.29 1.99 13.01
C LYS A 99 -1.48 2.27 12.10
N GLN A 100 -1.89 3.54 11.99
CA GLN A 100 -3.00 3.95 11.10
C GLN A 100 -2.72 3.59 9.64
N SER A 101 -1.48 3.80 9.17
CA SER A 101 -1.07 3.41 7.81
C SER A 101 -1.14 1.91 7.59
N VAL A 102 -0.76 1.11 8.59
CA VAL A 102 -0.84 -0.34 8.54
C VAL A 102 -2.29 -0.82 8.52
N GLU A 103 -3.17 -0.25 9.35
CA GLU A 103 -4.60 -0.55 9.34
C GLU A 103 -5.22 -0.20 7.98
N LEU A 104 -4.85 0.95 7.41
CA LEU A 104 -5.28 1.35 6.07
C LEU A 104 -4.79 0.35 5.01
N LEU A 105 -3.51 -0.01 5.03
CA LEU A 105 -2.95 -1.00 4.11
C LEU A 105 -3.60 -2.38 4.25
N GLN A 106 -3.93 -2.81 5.46
CA GLN A 106 -4.64 -4.07 5.69
C GLN A 106 -6.08 -4.00 5.17
N SER A 107 -6.76 -2.87 5.31
CA SER A 107 -8.12 -2.68 4.82
C SER A 107 -8.18 -2.61 3.29
N ILE A 108 -7.22 -1.95 2.65
CA ILE A 108 -7.10 -1.83 1.19
C ILE A 108 -6.48 -3.11 0.60
N GLY A 109 -5.50 -3.69 1.27
CA GLY A 109 -4.73 -4.82 0.80
C GLY A 109 -5.47 -6.17 0.85
N GLY A 110 -6.43 -6.35 1.77
CA GLY A 110 -7.19 -7.59 1.93
C GLY A 110 -6.31 -8.85 1.80
N ALA A 111 -6.75 -9.83 1.00
CA ALA A 111 -5.98 -11.04 0.69
C ALA A 111 -4.82 -10.82 -0.31
N ARG A 112 -4.58 -9.58 -0.74
CA ARG A 112 -3.60 -9.24 -1.79
C ARG A 112 -2.24 -8.82 -1.25
N VAL A 113 -2.13 -8.57 0.03
CA VAL A 113 -0.82 -8.32 0.64
C VAL A 113 -0.05 -9.64 0.63
N SER A 114 1.10 -9.68 -0.02
CA SER A 114 1.92 -10.90 -0.04
C SER A 114 2.16 -11.38 1.40
N ILE A 115 2.25 -12.69 1.59
CA ILE A 115 2.52 -13.28 2.92
C ILE A 115 3.75 -12.65 3.56
N LYS A 116 4.79 -12.34 2.77
CA LYS A 116 6.01 -11.67 3.24
C LYS A 116 5.76 -10.25 3.73
N PHE A 117 4.92 -9.50 3.02
CA PHE A 117 4.55 -8.14 3.41
C PHE A 117 3.71 -8.15 4.69
N LYS A 118 2.74 -9.07 4.78
CA LYS A 118 1.97 -9.30 6.00
C LYS A 118 2.88 -9.65 7.18
N GLN A 119 3.82 -10.58 7.00
CA GLN A 119 4.78 -10.94 8.05
C GLN A 119 5.69 -9.76 8.46
N ALA A 120 6.08 -8.90 7.52
CA ALA A 120 6.85 -7.69 7.84
C ALA A 120 6.01 -6.69 8.64
N ILE A 121 4.77 -6.47 8.23
CA ILE A 121 3.81 -5.63 8.95
C ILE A 121 3.56 -6.19 10.36
N ASP A 122 3.28 -7.49 10.49
CA ASP A 122 3.05 -8.13 11.77
C ASP A 122 4.27 -8.00 12.70
N LYS A 123 5.49 -8.11 12.16
CA LYS A 123 6.72 -7.85 12.93
C LYS A 123 6.85 -6.40 13.39
N ILE A 124 6.53 -5.45 12.52
CA ILE A 124 6.53 -4.02 12.88
C ILE A 124 5.51 -3.80 14.00
N LEU A 125 4.28 -4.28 13.83
CA LEU A 125 3.22 -4.14 14.83
C LEU A 125 3.59 -4.80 16.15
N THR A 126 4.13 -6.03 16.14
CA THR A 126 4.54 -6.72 17.39
C THR A 126 5.67 -6.00 18.10
N THR A 127 6.59 -5.37 17.38
CA THR A 127 7.65 -4.55 17.98
C THR A 127 7.07 -3.35 18.73
N PHE A 128 5.96 -2.79 18.24
CA PHE A 128 5.27 -1.66 18.89
C PHE A 128 4.18 -2.11 19.89
N GLN A 129 3.62 -3.32 19.76
CA GLN A 129 2.57 -3.84 20.65
C GLN A 129 3.12 -4.23 22.05
N GLU A 130 4.41 -4.58 22.16
CA GLU A 130 5.03 -4.83 23.47
C GLU A 130 5.06 -3.56 24.35
N ASP A 131 4.98 -2.38 23.75
CA ASP A 131 5.05 -1.10 24.45
C ASP A 131 3.66 -0.44 24.70
N PHE A 132 2.59 -0.94 24.05
CA PHE A 132 1.24 -0.37 24.19
C PHE A 132 0.17 -1.46 24.32
N PRO A 133 -0.68 -1.41 25.38
CA PRO A 133 -1.79 -2.34 25.51
C PRO A 133 -2.76 -2.18 24.33
N GLU A 134 -3.26 -3.32 23.83
CA GLU A 134 -4.26 -3.37 22.77
C GLU A 134 -5.43 -2.41 23.09
N SER A 135 -5.58 -1.38 22.31
CA SER A 135 -6.87 -0.72 22.22
C SER A 135 -7.83 -1.72 21.57
N ASN A 136 -8.74 -2.28 22.34
CA ASN A 136 -9.81 -3.18 21.92
C ASN A 136 -10.77 -2.48 20.94
N VAL A 137 -10.32 -2.16 19.75
CA VAL A 137 -11.18 -1.66 18.68
C VAL A 137 -11.23 -2.67 17.56
N ASN A 138 -11.94 -3.77 17.81
CA ASN A 138 -12.39 -4.70 16.78
C ASN A 138 -13.54 -4.10 15.91
N ARG A 139 -13.53 -2.78 15.70
CA ARG A 139 -14.44 -2.11 14.77
C ARG A 139 -13.70 -1.93 13.45
N LYS A 140 -14.14 -2.63 12.42
CA LYS A 140 -13.74 -2.38 11.05
C LYS A 140 -14.21 -0.96 10.67
N LEU A 141 -13.34 0.02 10.86
CA LEU A 141 -13.64 1.45 10.59
C LEU A 141 -13.63 1.76 9.09
N ILE A 142 -12.92 0.95 8.30
CA ILE A 142 -12.78 1.13 6.85
C ILE A 142 -13.31 -0.13 6.18
N GLN A 143 -14.28 0.03 5.29
CA GLN A 143 -14.76 -1.02 4.41
C GLN A 143 -14.40 -0.68 2.97
N THR A 144 -13.76 -1.60 2.29
CA THR A 144 -13.49 -1.52 0.85
C THR A 144 -14.34 -2.55 0.13
N ASP A 145 -14.82 -2.23 -1.08
CA ASP A 145 -15.58 -3.12 -1.95
C ASP A 145 -14.68 -4.21 -2.55
N TYR A 146 -14.02 -4.92 -1.65
CA TYR A 146 -13.01 -5.87 -2.01
C TYR A 146 -13.60 -7.27 -1.99
N VAL A 147 -13.73 -7.88 -3.16
CA VAL A 147 -14.13 -9.30 -3.25
C VAL A 147 -12.91 -10.17 -2.93
N ASN A 148 -12.92 -10.83 -1.78
CA ASN A 148 -11.92 -11.82 -1.42
C ASN A 148 -11.88 -12.92 -2.49
N GLY A 149 -10.70 -13.20 -3.06
CA GLY A 149 -10.50 -14.33 -3.95
C GLY A 149 -10.16 -13.96 -5.40
N SER A 150 -9.41 -12.88 -5.66
CA SER A 150 -8.87 -12.68 -7.01
C SER A 150 -8.00 -13.89 -7.38
N ARG A 151 -8.52 -14.72 -8.28
CA ARG A 151 -7.79 -15.87 -8.80
C ARG A 151 -6.46 -15.42 -9.38
N GLY A 152 -5.40 -16.19 -9.16
CA GLY A 152 -4.08 -15.91 -9.71
C GLY A 152 -3.16 -15.08 -8.83
N PHE A 153 -3.63 -14.50 -7.73
CA PHE A 153 -2.77 -13.70 -6.83
C PHE A 153 -1.62 -14.51 -6.21
N LYS A 154 -1.74 -15.82 -6.12
CA LYS A 154 -0.64 -16.74 -5.74
C LYS A 154 0.62 -16.56 -6.59
N ASN A 155 0.47 -16.05 -7.81
CA ASN A 155 1.57 -15.82 -8.75
C ASN A 155 2.24 -14.45 -8.56
N PHE A 156 1.71 -13.58 -7.65
CA PHE A 156 2.17 -12.20 -7.49
C PHE A 156 3.68 -12.10 -7.24
N ASP A 157 4.21 -12.85 -6.28
CA ASP A 157 5.62 -12.76 -5.91
C ASP A 157 6.56 -13.16 -7.06
N VAL A 158 6.19 -14.20 -7.81
CA VAL A 158 6.98 -14.65 -8.98
C VAL A 158 6.95 -13.61 -10.07
N LEU A 159 5.77 -13.07 -10.39
CA LEU A 159 5.59 -12.07 -11.43
C LEU A 159 6.23 -10.73 -11.05
N PHE A 160 6.13 -10.33 -9.79
CA PHE A 160 6.76 -9.11 -9.27
C PHE A 160 8.29 -9.21 -9.34
N SER A 161 8.87 -10.33 -8.89
CA SER A 161 10.31 -10.56 -8.98
C SER A 161 10.78 -10.57 -10.44
N ALA A 162 10.01 -11.20 -11.32
CA ALA A 162 10.33 -11.23 -12.75
C ALA A 162 10.34 -9.82 -13.39
N CYS A 163 9.39 -8.94 -13.03
CA CYS A 163 9.40 -7.55 -13.47
C CYS A 163 10.59 -6.79 -12.89
N LYS A 164 10.84 -6.91 -11.58
CA LYS A 164 11.93 -6.22 -10.87
C LYS A 164 13.29 -6.57 -11.43
N ASP A 165 13.54 -7.86 -11.63
CA ASP A 165 14.85 -8.40 -12.03
C ASP A 165 15.00 -8.49 -13.57
N LYS A 166 13.97 -8.05 -14.32
CA LYS A 166 13.90 -8.14 -15.78
C LYS A 166 14.17 -9.56 -16.29
N ASN A 167 13.60 -10.56 -15.63
CA ASN A 167 13.74 -11.96 -16.00
C ASN A 167 12.58 -12.39 -16.90
N PRO A 168 12.84 -12.85 -18.14
CA PRO A 168 11.78 -13.42 -18.97
C PRO A 168 11.13 -14.63 -18.30
N ILE A 169 9.83 -14.77 -18.50
CA ILE A 169 9.03 -15.85 -17.91
C ILE A 169 8.25 -16.60 -18.99
N SER A 170 8.09 -17.88 -18.77
CA SER A 170 7.16 -18.73 -19.52
C SER A 170 6.01 -19.12 -18.63
N PHE A 171 4.80 -19.13 -19.17
CA PHE A 171 3.60 -19.60 -18.49
C PHE A 171 2.54 -20.07 -19.48
N VAL A 172 1.59 -20.84 -19.00
CA VAL A 172 0.40 -21.18 -19.76
C VAL A 172 -0.67 -20.12 -19.51
N HIS A 173 -1.12 -19.47 -20.57
CA HIS A 173 -2.20 -18.48 -20.52
C HIS A 173 -3.52 -19.06 -21.05
N TYR A 174 -4.61 -18.88 -20.29
CA TYR A 174 -5.95 -19.22 -20.76
C TYR A 174 -6.65 -18.00 -21.38
N SER A 175 -6.97 -18.08 -22.65
CA SER A 175 -7.71 -17.04 -23.36
C SER A 175 -9.22 -17.22 -23.18
N PHE A 176 -9.90 -16.27 -22.53
CA PHE A 176 -11.37 -16.30 -22.42
C PHE A 176 -12.07 -16.16 -23.79
N GLN A 177 -11.46 -15.39 -24.69
CA GLN A 177 -12.03 -15.15 -26.02
C GLN A 177 -11.95 -16.39 -26.90
N LYS A 178 -10.79 -17.06 -26.92
CA LYS A 178 -10.56 -18.24 -27.76
C LYS A 178 -10.90 -19.56 -27.04
N ARG A 179 -11.09 -19.52 -25.72
CA ARG A 179 -11.32 -20.67 -24.82
C ARG A 179 -10.22 -21.74 -24.95
N GLU A 180 -8.99 -21.31 -25.11
CA GLU A 180 -7.82 -22.21 -25.30
C GLU A 180 -6.70 -21.86 -24.32
N TYR A 181 -5.89 -22.86 -24.00
CA TYR A 181 -4.65 -22.72 -23.26
C TYR A 181 -3.48 -22.58 -24.24
N LYS A 182 -2.58 -21.63 -23.96
CA LYS A 182 -1.40 -21.41 -24.78
C LYS A 182 -0.19 -21.13 -23.93
N ALA A 183 0.90 -21.84 -24.17
CA ALA A 183 2.21 -21.51 -23.61
C ALA A 183 2.75 -20.24 -24.29
N VAL A 184 3.17 -19.29 -23.49
CA VAL A 184 3.73 -18.01 -23.96
C VAL A 184 5.01 -17.68 -23.20
N ILE A 185 5.95 -17.03 -23.89
CA ILE A 185 7.12 -16.41 -23.28
C ILE A 185 6.90 -14.91 -23.28
N VAL A 186 7.11 -14.29 -22.13
CA VAL A 186 6.88 -12.86 -21.93
C VAL A 186 8.10 -12.24 -21.26
N HIS A 187 8.52 -11.08 -21.75
CA HIS A 187 9.47 -10.19 -21.09
C HIS A 187 8.66 -9.24 -20.20
N PRO A 188 8.61 -9.48 -18.89
CA PRO A 188 7.72 -8.75 -17.99
C PRO A 188 8.21 -7.32 -17.82
N ILE A 189 7.26 -6.37 -17.74
CA ILE A 189 7.58 -4.95 -17.64
C ILE A 189 6.98 -4.37 -16.35
N ILE A 190 5.67 -4.48 -16.16
CA ILE A 190 4.97 -3.89 -15.02
C ILE A 190 3.75 -4.73 -14.62
N LEU A 191 3.41 -4.66 -13.35
CA LEU A 191 2.14 -5.16 -12.82
C LEU A 191 1.18 -3.97 -12.68
N LYS A 192 0.00 -4.08 -13.30
CA LYS A 192 -1.05 -3.06 -13.22
C LYS A 192 -2.28 -3.63 -12.50
N GLU A 193 -2.81 -2.87 -11.57
CA GLU A 193 -4.11 -3.14 -10.99
C GLU A 193 -5.16 -2.30 -11.72
N PHE A 194 -6.28 -2.92 -12.08
CA PHE A 194 -7.44 -2.24 -12.62
C PHE A 194 -8.72 -2.99 -12.26
N ASP A 195 -9.71 -2.28 -11.79
CA ASP A 195 -11.02 -2.81 -11.39
C ASP A 195 -10.90 -4.06 -10.50
N ASN A 196 -10.10 -3.91 -9.44
CA ASN A 196 -9.86 -5.00 -8.47
C ASN A 196 -9.22 -6.27 -9.07
N ARG A 197 -8.55 -6.19 -10.21
CA ARG A 197 -7.83 -7.29 -10.85
C ARG A 197 -6.39 -6.91 -11.16
N TRP A 198 -5.51 -7.90 -11.04
CA TRP A 198 -4.11 -7.71 -11.36
C TRP A 198 -3.78 -8.23 -12.76
N TYR A 199 -2.92 -7.52 -13.42
CA TYR A 199 -2.47 -7.81 -14.78
C TYR A 199 -0.96 -7.68 -14.88
N LEU A 200 -0.36 -8.57 -15.68
CA LEU A 200 1.00 -8.46 -16.14
C LEU A 200 1.00 -7.80 -17.51
N ILE A 201 1.72 -6.70 -17.64
CA ILE A 201 2.02 -6.09 -18.94
C ILE A 201 3.44 -6.46 -19.31
N GLY A 202 3.64 -6.98 -20.51
CA GLY A 202 4.95 -7.39 -21.00
C GLY A 202 4.98 -7.59 -22.51
N PHE A 203 6.20 -7.66 -23.05
CA PHE A 203 6.41 -7.99 -24.45
C PHE A 203 6.27 -9.52 -24.64
N SER A 204 5.33 -9.94 -25.45
CA SER A 204 5.09 -11.34 -25.75
C SER A 204 5.84 -11.76 -27.00
N GLU A 205 6.70 -12.78 -26.89
CA GLU A 205 7.40 -13.35 -28.04
C GLU A 205 6.43 -13.91 -29.09
N TYR A 206 5.38 -14.55 -28.64
CA TYR A 206 4.35 -15.11 -29.52
C TYR A 206 3.62 -14.05 -30.34
N HIS A 207 3.25 -12.90 -29.73
CA HIS A 207 2.51 -11.84 -30.41
C HIS A 207 3.44 -10.79 -31.03
N ASN A 208 4.72 -10.84 -30.74
CA ASN A 208 5.73 -9.85 -31.12
C ASN A 208 5.31 -8.41 -30.80
N SER A 209 4.65 -8.21 -29.66
CA SER A 209 4.08 -6.91 -29.23
C SER A 209 3.83 -6.90 -27.72
N LEU A 210 3.56 -5.71 -27.17
CA LEU A 210 3.07 -5.58 -25.81
C LEU A 210 1.70 -6.26 -25.69
N ARG A 211 1.54 -6.99 -24.59
CA ARG A 211 0.27 -7.66 -24.24
C ARG A 211 0.01 -7.59 -22.75
N THR A 212 -1.27 -7.67 -22.41
CA THR A 212 -1.76 -7.71 -21.05
C THR A 212 -2.28 -9.10 -20.73
N PHE A 213 -1.85 -9.65 -19.59
CA PHE A 213 -2.22 -10.98 -19.12
C PHE A 213 -2.83 -10.88 -17.73
N GLY A 214 -4.11 -11.25 -17.57
CA GLY A 214 -4.74 -11.31 -16.26
C GLY A 214 -4.14 -12.40 -15.39
N PHE A 215 -3.87 -12.10 -14.11
CA PHE A 215 -3.28 -13.05 -13.17
C PHE A 215 -4.13 -14.31 -12.98
N ASP A 216 -5.46 -14.16 -13.06
CA ASP A 216 -6.44 -15.24 -12.98
C ASP A 216 -6.32 -16.28 -14.09
N ARG A 217 -5.58 -15.95 -15.16
CA ARG A 217 -5.39 -16.74 -16.37
C ARG A 217 -3.94 -17.11 -16.64
N ILE A 218 -3.05 -16.85 -15.69
CA ILE A 218 -1.64 -17.25 -15.72
C ILE A 218 -1.48 -18.50 -14.87
N TYR A 219 -0.98 -19.57 -15.49
CA TYR A 219 -0.70 -20.84 -14.85
C TYR A 219 0.77 -21.16 -14.94
N GLU A 220 1.34 -21.61 -13.82
CA GLU A 220 2.72 -22.12 -13.70
C GLU A 220 3.78 -21.17 -14.30
N PRO A 221 3.86 -19.91 -13.82
CA PRO A 221 4.89 -19.00 -14.29
C PRO A 221 6.26 -19.44 -13.79
N ILE A 222 7.21 -19.65 -14.73
CA ILE A 222 8.59 -20.04 -14.45
C ILE A 222 9.57 -19.12 -15.18
N PRO A 223 10.69 -18.73 -14.56
CA PRO A 223 11.76 -17.99 -15.23
C PRO A 223 12.37 -18.82 -16.36
N VAL A 224 12.72 -18.16 -17.47
CA VAL A 224 13.43 -18.81 -18.60
C VAL A 224 14.75 -18.11 -18.87
N LYS A 225 15.78 -18.89 -19.21
CA LYS A 225 17.14 -18.40 -19.46
C LYS A 225 17.29 -17.89 -20.90
N ILE A 226 16.60 -16.83 -21.25
CA ILE A 226 16.77 -16.13 -22.53
C ILE A 226 17.14 -14.68 -22.27
N LYS A 227 17.72 -14.00 -23.27
CA LYS A 227 18.07 -12.59 -23.15
C LYS A 227 16.81 -11.74 -23.04
N TYR A 228 16.74 -10.87 -22.03
CA TYR A 228 15.63 -9.93 -21.87
C TYR A 228 15.55 -8.96 -23.05
N LYS A 229 14.38 -8.81 -23.63
CA LYS A 229 14.10 -7.88 -24.72
C LYS A 229 13.54 -6.60 -24.10
N ALA A 230 14.36 -5.57 -24.08
CA ALA A 230 13.93 -4.25 -23.61
C ALA A 230 12.89 -3.64 -24.57
N THR A 231 11.87 -3.03 -24.03
CA THR A 231 10.85 -2.27 -24.76
C THR A 231 11.13 -0.78 -24.59
N ASP A 232 10.84 0.01 -25.61
CA ASP A 232 10.97 1.48 -25.57
C ASP A 232 10.15 2.05 -24.38
N ALA A 233 10.80 2.90 -23.59
CA ALA A 233 10.16 3.53 -22.42
C ALA A 233 8.92 4.35 -22.80
N LYS A 234 8.96 5.07 -23.92
CA LYS A 234 7.81 5.85 -24.41
C LYS A 234 6.63 4.97 -24.78
N LEU A 235 6.90 3.80 -25.36
CA LEU A 235 5.85 2.83 -25.69
C LEU A 235 5.21 2.23 -24.43
N ILE A 236 6.02 1.97 -23.40
CA ILE A 236 5.54 1.51 -22.09
C ILE A 236 4.67 2.58 -21.44
N GLU A 237 5.14 3.83 -21.42
CA GLU A 237 4.44 4.96 -20.86
C GLU A 237 3.09 5.19 -21.56
N ALA A 238 3.07 5.20 -22.88
CA ALA A 238 1.84 5.30 -23.66
C ALA A 238 0.89 4.14 -23.35
N TYR A 239 1.39 2.91 -23.27
CA TYR A 239 0.57 1.75 -22.96
C TYR A 239 -0.01 1.79 -21.53
N CYS A 240 0.71 2.37 -20.57
CA CYS A 240 0.26 2.46 -19.18
C CYS A 240 -0.66 3.64 -18.90
N ASN A 241 -0.37 4.80 -19.49
CA ASN A 241 -1.01 6.07 -19.16
C ASN A 241 -2.10 6.47 -20.16
N ASP A 242 -1.92 6.16 -21.44
CA ASP A 242 -2.89 6.57 -22.47
C ASP A 242 -4.08 5.62 -22.62
N ILE A 243 -4.07 4.48 -21.94
CA ILE A 243 -5.14 3.48 -22.02
C ILE A 243 -6.00 3.55 -20.76
N TYR A 244 -7.29 3.84 -20.92
CA TYR A 244 -8.26 3.59 -19.86
C TYR A 244 -8.47 2.08 -19.70
N GLY A 245 -8.05 1.52 -18.58
CA GLY A 245 -8.10 0.07 -18.37
C GLY A 245 -6.83 -0.66 -18.79
N VAL A 246 -6.97 -1.82 -19.42
CA VAL A 246 -5.86 -2.76 -19.69
C VAL A 246 -5.91 -3.45 -21.06
N TYR A 247 -7.04 -3.42 -21.76
CA TYR A 247 -7.21 -4.08 -23.06
C TYR A 247 -7.51 -3.06 -24.19
N PRO A 248 -6.46 -2.46 -24.80
CA PRO A 248 -6.68 -1.57 -25.94
C PRO A 248 -7.26 -2.35 -27.11
N TYR A 249 -8.05 -1.64 -27.94
CA TYR A 249 -8.44 -2.17 -29.25
C TYR A 249 -7.21 -2.25 -30.15
N ASP A 250 -7.06 -3.38 -30.85
CA ASP A 250 -5.97 -3.54 -31.80
C ASP A 250 -6.05 -2.47 -32.90
N ASN A 251 -4.90 -1.88 -33.24
CA ASN A 251 -4.75 -0.87 -34.29
C ASN A 251 -5.50 0.46 -34.08
N GLN A 252 -5.94 0.76 -32.87
CA GLN A 252 -6.49 2.09 -32.56
C GLN A 252 -5.36 2.97 -31.97
N PRO A 253 -5.08 4.13 -32.62
CA PRO A 253 -4.14 5.10 -32.07
C PRO A 253 -4.76 5.87 -30.91
N LYS A 254 -3.91 6.59 -30.16
CA LYS A 254 -4.38 7.62 -29.22
C LYS A 254 -5.23 8.63 -29.98
N GLN A 255 -6.42 8.88 -29.51
CA GLN A 255 -7.39 9.75 -30.18
C GLN A 255 -8.26 10.50 -29.17
N LYS A 256 -8.82 11.58 -29.63
CA LYS A 256 -9.78 12.39 -28.90
C LYS A 256 -11.10 11.62 -28.78
N VAL A 257 -11.64 11.53 -27.57
CA VAL A 257 -12.99 11.03 -27.30
C VAL A 257 -13.79 12.15 -26.66
N VAL A 258 -14.96 12.43 -27.21
CA VAL A 258 -15.87 13.50 -26.75
C VAL A 258 -17.20 12.89 -26.36
N PHE A 259 -17.66 13.19 -25.17
CA PHE A 259 -18.98 12.75 -24.70
C PHE A 259 -19.68 13.84 -23.89
N ARG A 260 -21.00 13.83 -23.93
CA ARG A 260 -21.88 14.77 -23.22
C ARG A 260 -22.63 14.05 -22.14
N THR A 261 -22.79 14.69 -20.98
CA THR A 261 -23.46 14.16 -19.81
C THR A 261 -24.68 15.00 -19.45
N THR A 262 -25.62 14.37 -18.73
CA THR A 262 -26.70 15.09 -18.03
C THR A 262 -26.15 15.83 -16.81
N PRO A 263 -26.89 16.80 -16.24
CA PRO A 263 -26.45 17.55 -15.06
C PRO A 263 -26.11 16.65 -13.87
N LEU A 264 -26.85 15.56 -13.69
CA LEU A 264 -26.60 14.61 -12.60
C LEU A 264 -25.20 14.00 -12.70
N ILE A 265 -24.85 13.47 -13.87
CA ILE A 265 -23.60 12.75 -14.09
C ILE A 265 -22.41 13.70 -14.28
N THR A 266 -22.64 14.94 -14.70
CA THR A 266 -21.59 15.96 -14.81
C THR A 266 -20.78 16.10 -13.54
N ASN A 267 -21.42 16.19 -12.37
CA ASN A 267 -20.73 16.37 -11.09
C ASN A 267 -19.82 15.19 -10.74
N TYR A 268 -20.19 13.96 -11.11
CA TYR A 268 -19.36 12.76 -10.88
C TYR A 268 -18.09 12.83 -11.73
N PHE A 269 -18.18 13.17 -13.00
CA PHE A 269 -17.00 13.33 -13.89
C PHE A 269 -16.12 14.51 -13.49
N GLU A 270 -16.68 15.58 -12.92
CA GLU A 270 -15.90 16.70 -12.40
C GLU A 270 -15.17 16.34 -11.09
N SER A 271 -15.81 15.58 -10.20
CA SER A 271 -15.23 15.19 -8.94
C SER A 271 -14.21 14.03 -9.06
N TYR A 272 -14.41 13.17 -10.04
CA TYR A 272 -13.54 12.02 -10.31
C TYR A 272 -13.34 11.83 -11.81
N PRO A 273 -12.31 12.49 -12.40
CA PRO A 273 -11.99 12.35 -13.82
C PRO A 273 -11.65 10.89 -14.18
N ILE A 274 -12.19 10.42 -15.30
CA ILE A 274 -11.90 9.05 -15.78
C ILE A 274 -10.51 8.91 -16.38
N HIS A 275 -9.89 10.03 -16.77
CA HIS A 275 -8.54 10.06 -17.33
C HIS A 275 -7.89 11.41 -17.04
N GLU A 276 -6.56 11.44 -16.86
CA GLU A 276 -5.80 12.67 -16.57
C GLU A 276 -5.94 13.77 -17.63
N SER A 277 -6.14 13.37 -18.90
CA SER A 277 -6.36 14.31 -20.00
C SER A 277 -7.76 14.91 -20.06
N GLN A 278 -8.63 14.61 -19.08
CA GLN A 278 -10.02 15.05 -19.10
C GLN A 278 -10.14 16.58 -19.04
N GLN A 279 -10.86 17.13 -19.99
CA GLN A 279 -11.26 18.54 -20.04
C GLN A 279 -12.77 18.64 -20.06
N ALA A 280 -13.34 19.63 -19.38
CA ALA A 280 -14.77 19.86 -19.33
C ALA A 280 -15.14 21.20 -19.98
N LYS A 281 -16.21 21.18 -20.78
CA LYS A 281 -16.87 22.38 -21.29
C LYS A 281 -18.31 22.40 -20.82
N LYS A 282 -18.64 23.41 -19.98
CA LYS A 282 -19.97 23.56 -19.40
C LYS A 282 -20.93 24.21 -20.37
N TYR A 283 -22.18 23.76 -20.35
CA TYR A 283 -23.29 24.30 -21.11
C TYR A 283 -24.41 24.76 -20.18
N GLU A 284 -25.37 25.43 -20.70
CA GLU A 284 -26.56 25.83 -19.95
C GLU A 284 -27.31 24.61 -19.39
N TYR A 285 -28.09 24.85 -18.36
CA TYR A 285 -28.87 23.82 -17.64
C TYR A 285 -28.04 22.66 -17.03
N GLY A 286 -26.74 22.91 -16.76
CA GLY A 286 -25.89 21.96 -16.03
C GLY A 286 -25.36 20.77 -16.83
N HIS A 287 -25.60 20.72 -18.13
CA HIS A 287 -24.95 19.75 -19.03
C HIS A 287 -23.48 20.09 -19.21
N SER A 288 -22.65 19.09 -19.40
CA SER A 288 -21.24 19.29 -19.76
C SER A 288 -20.81 18.35 -20.88
N GLU A 289 -19.86 18.83 -21.66
CA GLU A 289 -19.15 18.04 -22.65
C GLU A 289 -17.74 17.80 -22.16
N PHE A 290 -17.37 16.54 -22.07
CA PHE A 290 -16.06 16.11 -21.65
C PHE A 290 -15.25 15.65 -22.86
N THR A 291 -13.98 15.99 -22.83
CA THR A 291 -12.99 15.55 -23.83
C THR A 291 -11.87 14.83 -23.11
N ILE A 292 -11.51 13.65 -23.61
CA ILE A 292 -10.33 12.90 -23.17
C ILE A 292 -9.49 12.51 -24.40
N GLU A 293 -8.18 12.34 -24.19
CA GLU A 293 -7.25 11.85 -25.21
C GLU A 293 -6.67 10.50 -24.76
N VAL A 294 -7.16 9.42 -25.36
CA VAL A 294 -6.85 8.05 -24.93
C VAL A 294 -6.69 7.10 -26.11
N ILE A 295 -6.00 6.00 -25.88
CA ILE A 295 -6.10 4.81 -26.73
C ILE A 295 -7.37 4.07 -26.30
N PRO A 296 -8.37 3.95 -27.16
CA PRO A 296 -9.63 3.30 -26.79
C PRO A 296 -9.43 1.84 -26.37
N SER A 297 -10.18 1.43 -25.36
CA SER A 297 -10.11 0.11 -24.77
C SER A 297 -11.49 -0.52 -24.61
N VAL A 298 -11.52 -1.80 -24.38
CA VAL A 298 -12.74 -2.53 -24.04
C VAL A 298 -13.36 -2.00 -22.75
N GLU A 299 -12.52 -1.64 -21.79
CA GLU A 299 -12.94 -1.09 -20.51
C GLU A 299 -13.56 0.30 -20.66
N LEU A 300 -13.00 1.16 -21.52
CA LEU A 300 -13.58 2.48 -21.81
C LEU A 300 -14.98 2.34 -22.37
N VAL A 301 -15.19 1.42 -23.32
CA VAL A 301 -16.53 1.18 -23.88
C VAL A 301 -17.51 0.73 -22.80
N ARG A 302 -17.08 -0.17 -21.91
CA ARG A 302 -17.94 -0.64 -20.81
C ARG A 302 -18.27 0.47 -19.84
N GLU A 303 -17.29 1.29 -19.49
CA GLU A 303 -17.46 2.43 -18.60
C GLU A 303 -18.46 3.42 -19.17
N LEU A 304 -18.24 3.92 -20.40
CA LEU A 304 -19.14 4.86 -21.04
C LEU A 304 -20.55 4.29 -21.24
N ARG A 305 -20.67 2.98 -21.47
CA ARG A 305 -21.94 2.28 -21.64
C ARG A 305 -22.72 2.14 -20.32
N SER A 306 -22.01 2.05 -19.18
CA SER A 306 -22.62 1.89 -17.87
C SER A 306 -23.54 3.04 -17.46
N TYR A 307 -23.29 4.24 -17.98
CA TYR A 307 -24.11 5.43 -17.73
C TYR A 307 -25.41 5.49 -18.55
N GLY A 308 -25.60 4.57 -19.50
CA GLY A 308 -26.85 4.44 -20.26
C GLY A 308 -27.29 5.74 -20.92
N ARG A 309 -28.49 6.23 -20.57
CA ARG A 309 -29.07 7.46 -21.15
C ARG A 309 -28.47 8.75 -20.61
N GLU A 310 -27.73 8.67 -19.51
CA GLU A 310 -27.11 9.83 -18.83
C GLU A 310 -25.85 10.34 -19.55
N LEU A 311 -25.29 9.52 -20.47
CA LEU A 311 -24.10 9.83 -21.22
C LEU A 311 -24.30 9.54 -22.72
N ARG A 312 -23.85 10.47 -23.56
CA ARG A 312 -23.83 10.28 -25.01
C ARG A 312 -22.46 10.55 -25.58
N VAL A 313 -21.84 9.55 -26.21
CA VAL A 313 -20.60 9.74 -26.98
C VAL A 313 -20.89 10.47 -28.25
N LEU A 314 -20.14 11.56 -28.49
CA LEU A 314 -20.27 12.43 -29.67
C LEU A 314 -19.18 12.11 -30.71
N TYR A 315 -17.99 11.78 -30.27
CA TYR A 315 -16.82 11.48 -31.10
C TYR A 315 -15.87 10.50 -30.42
N PRO A 316 -15.25 9.57 -31.14
CA PRO A 316 -15.43 9.29 -32.58
C PRO A 316 -16.73 8.52 -32.87
N GLU A 317 -17.17 8.56 -34.14
CA GLU A 317 -18.46 7.96 -34.56
C GLU A 317 -18.52 6.44 -34.31
N TRP A 318 -17.40 5.73 -34.55
CA TRP A 318 -17.34 4.29 -34.31
C TRP A 318 -17.55 3.95 -32.81
N LEU A 319 -16.96 4.73 -31.92
CA LEU A 319 -17.12 4.56 -30.48
C LEU A 319 -18.55 4.89 -30.03
N SER A 320 -19.14 5.92 -30.62
CA SER A 320 -20.55 6.26 -30.38
C SER A 320 -21.49 5.11 -30.77
N LYS A 321 -21.20 4.41 -31.85
CA LYS A 321 -21.97 3.21 -32.28
C LYS A 321 -21.74 2.05 -31.30
N GLU A 322 -20.49 1.86 -30.90
CA GLU A 322 -20.11 0.77 -29.96
C GLU A 322 -20.74 0.95 -28.57
N VAL A 323 -20.81 2.20 -28.07
CA VAL A 323 -21.41 2.52 -26.76
C VAL A 323 -22.93 2.47 -26.78
N LYS A 324 -23.56 2.81 -27.92
CA LYS A 324 -25.02 2.71 -28.03
C LYS A 324 -25.46 1.26 -27.90
N TYR A 325 -26.38 1.02 -26.97
CA TYR A 325 -27.14 -0.24 -26.97
C TYR A 325 -28.01 -0.29 -28.22
N ASN A 326 -27.92 -1.37 -29.00
CA ASN A 326 -28.94 -1.76 -29.90
C ASN A 326 -30.16 -2.27 -29.12
#